data_07694d8295f3db09430b4fabd6b89a81
#
_entry.id   07694d8295f3db09430b4fabd6b89a81
#
_cell.length_a   1.000
_cell.length_b   1.000
_cell.length_c   1.000
_cell.angle_alpha   90.00
_cell.angle_beta   90.00
_cell.angle_gamma   90.00
#
_symmetry.space_group_name_H-M   'P 1'
#
loop_
_entity.id
_entity.type
_entity.pdbx_description
1 polymer ?
#
loop_
_entity_poly.entity_id
_entity_poly.type
_entity_poly.pdbx_seq_one_letter_code
_entity_poly.pdbx_strand_id
1 'polypeptide(L)'
;MELNYVSEKEIVKMHEASVEMLEKTGIKCTSAKFLKVSEDVGLSVTYENDEKTHGRIRFTKAQVDKALETAPKKFSIYGLDDKYEIKWGERKAYNHTCVGTPFIADIETGKRRNTSITDLEDYIRIADALPDTDIISCLTAQGIPEKAAGAVQTAAQVKNTTKPLRICIHTADETNDIVDVLAAAVGSKEELLKKPIAYLEVSPISPMDYAADPAESILACVESGLPLGIIPCPMMGATGPMTLIGSVVMHNAEILAGVVVAQLMKPGCPVIMSPRVTFMDMKTAMGLWAAPEMGLAAAASAQLVRYYNMPSTVTGFSCASKVTDAQAAFESLYNTLIPAMVGVDVVGASGSLDNVLVASFEKLVLDNEIASLVKRAIKGEIVNDDTCAVTPVADVVDSGEGNFLGHEHTLTHLRSELWTPFMSDRDIYENW
;
A
#
# COMPACT_ATOMS: atom_id res chain seq x y z
N MET A 1 -16.27 7.63 7.65
CA MET A 1 -16.97 7.94 6.38
C MET A 1 -16.60 6.88 5.37
N GLU A 2 -17.56 6.31 4.62
CA GLU A 2 -17.25 5.33 3.56
C GLU A 2 -17.83 5.82 2.24
N LEU A 3 -16.97 6.14 1.27
CA LEU A 3 -17.35 6.50 -0.09
C LEU A 3 -17.56 5.23 -0.92
N ASN A 4 -18.61 5.19 -1.73
CA ASN A 4 -18.80 4.17 -2.75
C ASN A 4 -18.55 4.78 -4.13
N TYR A 5 -17.49 4.33 -4.81
CA TYR A 5 -17.16 4.78 -6.16
C TYR A 5 -18.01 4.09 -7.22
N VAL A 6 -18.34 2.82 -7.00
CA VAL A 6 -19.25 2.01 -7.84
C VAL A 6 -20.34 1.42 -6.95
N SER A 7 -21.48 1.06 -7.54
CA SER A 7 -22.60 0.45 -6.83
C SER A 7 -22.29 -1.00 -6.41
N GLU A 8 -23.04 -1.54 -5.44
CA GLU A 8 -22.92 -2.93 -5.01
C GLU A 8 -23.12 -3.94 -6.16
N LYS A 9 -24.04 -3.66 -7.07
CA LYS A 9 -24.26 -4.52 -8.24
C LYS A 9 -23.07 -4.53 -9.20
N GLU A 10 -22.40 -3.39 -9.37
CA GLU A 10 -21.20 -3.27 -10.20
C GLU A 10 -20.01 -3.97 -9.57
N ILE A 11 -19.83 -3.90 -8.24
CA ILE A 11 -18.79 -4.66 -7.52
C ILE A 11 -18.95 -6.16 -7.73
N VAL A 12 -20.15 -6.69 -7.61
CA VAL A 12 -20.42 -8.10 -7.88
C VAL A 12 -20.03 -8.48 -9.31
N LYS A 13 -20.42 -7.64 -10.30
CA LYS A 13 -20.03 -7.85 -11.71
C LYS A 13 -18.52 -7.83 -11.92
N MET A 14 -17.80 -6.93 -11.25
CA MET A 14 -16.33 -6.87 -11.32
C MET A 14 -15.69 -8.12 -10.72
N HIS A 15 -16.18 -8.60 -9.58
CA HIS A 15 -15.75 -9.86 -8.99
C HIS A 15 -15.98 -11.05 -9.94
N GLU A 16 -17.20 -11.20 -10.44
CA GLU A 16 -17.54 -12.28 -11.37
C GLU A 16 -16.65 -12.29 -12.62
N ALA A 17 -16.37 -11.11 -13.18
CA ALA A 17 -15.46 -10.97 -14.32
C ALA A 17 -14.01 -11.35 -13.97
N SER A 18 -13.53 -11.03 -12.78
CA SER A 18 -12.18 -11.46 -12.32
C SER A 18 -12.11 -12.98 -12.18
N VAL A 19 -13.15 -13.61 -11.62
CA VAL A 19 -13.24 -15.07 -11.49
C VAL A 19 -13.31 -15.73 -12.87
N GLU A 20 -14.12 -15.20 -13.79
CA GLU A 20 -14.22 -15.70 -15.15
C GLU A 20 -12.87 -15.65 -15.89
N MET A 21 -12.06 -14.60 -15.69
CA MET A 21 -10.69 -14.52 -16.23
C MET A 21 -9.82 -15.65 -15.66
N LEU A 22 -9.91 -15.92 -14.37
CA LEU A 22 -9.16 -17.01 -13.74
C LEU A 22 -9.59 -18.41 -14.23
N GLU A 23 -10.88 -18.63 -14.49
CA GLU A 23 -11.40 -19.90 -14.98
C GLU A 23 -11.06 -20.12 -16.46
N LYS A 24 -11.26 -19.10 -17.31
CA LYS A 24 -11.12 -19.24 -18.77
C LYS A 24 -9.67 -19.02 -19.23
N THR A 25 -9.05 -17.93 -18.78
CA THR A 25 -7.69 -17.55 -19.18
C THR A 25 -6.66 -18.19 -18.24
N GLY A 26 -6.83 -18.05 -16.93
CA GLY A 26 -5.88 -18.49 -15.93
C GLY A 26 -4.59 -17.65 -15.92
N ILE A 27 -3.65 -18.03 -15.07
CA ILE A 27 -2.33 -17.39 -14.92
C ILE A 27 -1.29 -18.19 -15.68
N LYS A 28 -0.54 -17.54 -16.57
CA LYS A 28 0.68 -18.11 -17.14
C LYS A 28 1.76 -18.17 -16.07
N CYS A 29 2.58 -19.22 -16.07
CA CYS A 29 3.68 -19.36 -15.13
C CYS A 29 4.90 -19.99 -15.80
N THR A 30 6.09 -19.49 -15.45
CA THR A 30 7.38 -19.98 -15.98
C THR A 30 8.27 -20.59 -14.90
N SER A 31 7.71 -20.91 -13.71
CA SER A 31 8.40 -21.66 -12.64
C SER A 31 7.93 -23.09 -12.57
N ALA A 32 8.83 -24.05 -12.79
CA ALA A 32 8.54 -25.47 -12.58
C ALA A 32 8.13 -25.77 -11.14
N LYS A 33 8.76 -25.13 -10.14
CA LYS A 33 8.45 -25.28 -8.72
C LYS A 33 7.05 -24.81 -8.42
N PHE A 34 6.67 -23.61 -8.87
CA PHE A 34 5.35 -23.04 -8.62
C PHE A 34 4.24 -23.84 -9.32
N LEU A 35 4.46 -24.27 -10.58
CA LEU A 35 3.52 -25.14 -11.30
C LEU A 35 3.29 -26.45 -10.56
N LYS A 36 4.38 -27.09 -10.08
CA LYS A 36 4.30 -28.35 -9.33
C LYS A 36 3.55 -28.16 -8.01
N VAL A 37 3.86 -27.12 -7.24
CA VAL A 37 3.16 -26.81 -6.00
C VAL A 37 1.67 -26.55 -6.28
N SER A 38 1.35 -25.80 -7.33
CA SER A 38 -0.04 -25.52 -7.74
C SER A 38 -0.81 -26.81 -8.06
N GLU A 39 -0.18 -27.74 -8.77
CA GLU A 39 -0.78 -29.08 -9.05
C GLU A 39 -0.98 -29.88 -7.77
N ASP A 40 0.03 -29.90 -6.86
CA ASP A 40 -0.02 -30.64 -5.60
C ASP A 40 -1.09 -30.15 -4.63
N VAL A 41 -1.42 -28.85 -4.66
CA VAL A 41 -2.52 -28.28 -3.87
C VAL A 41 -3.88 -28.34 -4.56
N GLY A 42 -3.97 -29.02 -5.73
CA GLY A 42 -5.23 -29.31 -6.42
C GLY A 42 -5.70 -28.26 -7.41
N LEU A 43 -4.84 -27.37 -7.88
CA LEU A 43 -5.15 -26.47 -8.99
C LEU A 43 -5.02 -27.16 -10.35
N SER A 44 -5.77 -26.69 -11.33
CA SER A 44 -5.70 -27.19 -12.70
C SER A 44 -4.47 -26.59 -13.41
N VAL A 45 -3.46 -27.41 -13.66
CA VAL A 45 -2.23 -27.01 -14.37
C VAL A 45 -2.21 -27.64 -15.75
N THR A 46 -1.97 -26.82 -16.78
CA THR A 46 -1.73 -27.27 -18.16
C THR A 46 -0.30 -26.90 -18.51
N TYR A 47 0.56 -27.90 -18.71
CA TYR A 47 1.94 -27.66 -19.12
C TYR A 47 2.01 -27.31 -20.62
N GLU A 48 2.83 -26.34 -20.97
CA GLU A 48 3.01 -25.81 -22.32
C GLU A 48 4.32 -26.33 -22.96
N ASN A 49 5.17 -27.05 -22.19
CA ASN A 49 6.40 -27.67 -22.66
C ASN A 49 6.67 -29.02 -21.96
N ASP A 50 7.48 -29.87 -22.57
CA ASP A 50 7.80 -31.21 -22.07
C ASP A 50 8.64 -31.19 -20.77
N GLU A 51 9.46 -30.15 -20.59
CA GLU A 51 10.28 -29.92 -19.39
C GLU A 51 9.47 -29.48 -18.19
N LYS A 52 8.17 -29.20 -18.37
CA LYS A 52 7.25 -28.72 -17.30
C LYS A 52 7.70 -27.44 -16.60
N THR A 53 8.44 -26.60 -17.31
CA THR A 53 8.89 -25.30 -16.80
C THR A 53 7.95 -24.14 -17.15
N HIS A 54 7.07 -24.36 -18.13
CA HIS A 54 6.09 -23.39 -18.59
C HIS A 54 4.69 -24.00 -18.56
N GLY A 55 3.72 -23.25 -18.10
CA GLY A 55 2.35 -23.73 -18.01
C GLY A 55 1.35 -22.66 -17.67
N ARG A 56 0.12 -23.10 -17.55
CA ARG A 56 -1.03 -22.25 -17.23
C ARG A 56 -1.83 -22.87 -16.10
N ILE A 57 -2.09 -22.04 -15.08
CA ILE A 57 -2.84 -22.42 -13.89
C ILE A 57 -4.24 -21.82 -14.00
N ARG A 58 -5.28 -22.63 -13.82
CA ARG A 58 -6.68 -22.19 -13.78
C ARG A 58 -7.27 -22.40 -12.41
N PHE A 59 -8.20 -21.53 -12.06
CA PHE A 59 -8.80 -21.48 -10.74
C PHE A 59 -10.31 -21.52 -10.89
N THR A 60 -10.99 -22.34 -10.11
CA THR A 60 -12.45 -22.38 -10.08
C THR A 60 -12.99 -21.32 -9.12
N LYS A 61 -14.23 -20.88 -9.36
CA LYS A 61 -14.93 -19.99 -8.42
C LYS A 61 -14.93 -20.55 -6.99
N ALA A 62 -15.15 -21.85 -6.82
CA ALA A 62 -15.17 -22.48 -5.49
C ALA A 62 -13.81 -22.37 -4.76
N GLN A 63 -12.69 -22.47 -5.49
CA GLN A 63 -11.34 -22.27 -4.91
C GLN A 63 -11.10 -20.82 -4.52
N VAL A 64 -11.56 -19.87 -5.33
CA VAL A 64 -11.49 -18.42 -5.00
C VAL A 64 -12.32 -18.11 -3.76
N ASP A 65 -13.59 -18.54 -3.74
CA ASP A 65 -14.49 -18.31 -2.60
C ASP A 65 -13.92 -18.91 -1.31
N LYS A 66 -13.39 -20.15 -1.37
CA LYS A 66 -12.78 -20.83 -0.23
C LYS A 66 -11.51 -20.12 0.27
N ALA A 67 -10.66 -19.65 -0.63
CA ALA A 67 -9.45 -18.91 -0.27
C ALA A 67 -9.81 -17.56 0.41
N LEU A 68 -10.78 -16.85 -0.15
CA LEU A 68 -11.29 -15.63 0.47
C LEU A 68 -11.91 -15.90 1.85
N GLU A 69 -12.62 -17.00 2.05
CA GLU A 69 -13.18 -17.39 3.37
C GLU A 69 -12.07 -17.70 4.39
N THR A 70 -11.03 -18.42 3.96
CA THR A 70 -9.96 -18.92 4.84
C THR A 70 -8.95 -17.83 5.23
N ALA A 71 -8.71 -16.86 4.36
CA ALA A 71 -7.74 -15.79 4.59
C ALA A 71 -8.13 -14.92 5.78
N PRO A 72 -7.19 -14.63 6.72
CA PRO A 72 -7.42 -13.76 7.85
C PRO A 72 -7.90 -12.37 7.43
N LYS A 73 -8.98 -11.91 8.03
CA LYS A 73 -9.58 -10.59 7.75
C LYS A 73 -8.90 -9.48 8.54
N LYS A 74 -8.31 -9.84 9.69
CA LYS A 74 -7.60 -8.94 10.57
C LYS A 74 -6.36 -9.61 11.13
N PHE A 75 -5.28 -8.86 11.19
CA PHE A 75 -4.03 -9.22 11.87
C PHE A 75 -3.22 -7.96 12.14
N SER A 76 -2.15 -8.07 12.91
CA SER A 76 -1.26 -6.94 13.21
C SER A 76 0.16 -7.20 12.74
N ILE A 77 0.86 -6.13 12.34
CA ILE A 77 2.31 -6.08 12.32
C ILE A 77 2.79 -5.02 13.29
N TYR A 78 3.98 -5.17 13.81
CA TYR A 78 4.49 -4.38 14.91
C TYR A 78 5.79 -3.66 14.53
N GLY A 79 6.10 -2.62 15.28
CA GLY A 79 7.43 -2.04 15.26
C GLY A 79 8.40 -2.79 16.18
N LEU A 80 9.68 -2.43 16.11
CA LEU A 80 10.68 -2.81 17.12
C LEU A 80 10.38 -2.12 18.46
N ASP A 81 9.71 -0.96 18.46
CA ASP A 81 9.13 -0.33 19.64
C ASP A 81 7.65 -0.73 19.75
N ASP A 82 7.24 -1.23 20.90
CA ASP A 82 5.90 -1.75 21.17
C ASP A 82 4.76 -0.74 21.00
N LYS A 83 5.06 0.55 20.98
CA LYS A 83 4.07 1.60 20.72
C LYS A 83 3.55 1.60 19.29
N TYR A 84 4.27 0.99 18.35
CA TYR A 84 3.89 0.94 16.95
C TYR A 84 3.22 -0.40 16.60
N GLU A 85 1.96 -0.33 16.24
CA GLU A 85 1.16 -1.46 15.77
C GLU A 85 0.29 -1.03 14.58
N ILE A 86 0.39 -1.75 13.48
CA ILE A 86 -0.50 -1.59 12.32
C ILE A 86 -1.55 -2.69 12.36
N LYS A 87 -2.80 -2.28 12.53
CA LYS A 87 -3.95 -3.18 12.58
C LYS A 87 -4.59 -3.28 11.20
N TRP A 88 -4.26 -4.33 10.49
CA TRP A 88 -4.83 -4.62 9.19
C TRP A 88 -6.30 -5.04 9.29
N GLY A 89 -7.13 -4.59 8.33
CA GLY A 89 -8.56 -4.81 8.30
C GLY A 89 -9.39 -3.78 9.09
N GLU A 90 -8.76 -2.72 9.63
CA GLU A 90 -9.44 -1.61 10.33
C GLU A 90 -9.63 -0.35 9.47
N ARG A 91 -9.08 -0.30 8.26
CA ARG A 91 -9.28 0.76 7.26
C ARG A 91 -8.92 2.16 7.76
N LYS A 92 -7.75 2.27 8.41
CA LYS A 92 -7.28 3.51 9.03
C LYS A 92 -6.47 4.42 8.12
N ALA A 93 -6.25 4.02 6.87
CA ALA A 93 -5.41 4.71 5.90
C ALA A 93 -4.03 5.09 6.46
N TYR A 94 -3.35 4.11 7.10
CA TYR A 94 -1.96 4.27 7.49
C TYR A 94 -1.10 4.67 6.29
N ASN A 95 0.03 5.34 6.54
CA ASN A 95 0.94 5.79 5.50
C ASN A 95 2.22 4.95 5.46
N HIS A 96 2.65 4.50 4.27
CA HIS A 96 4.00 3.98 4.09
C HIS A 96 4.83 4.83 3.12
N THR A 97 6.15 4.89 3.36
CA THR A 97 7.10 5.62 2.49
C THR A 97 7.19 5.01 1.09
N CYS A 98 7.77 5.73 0.14
CA CYS A 98 8.00 5.19 -1.20
C CYS A 98 8.96 3.99 -1.18
N VAL A 99 8.91 3.18 -2.22
CA VAL A 99 9.66 1.94 -2.33
C VAL A 99 10.25 1.78 -3.72
N GLY A 100 11.39 1.14 -3.80
CA GLY A 100 12.02 0.80 -5.09
C GLY A 100 12.53 2.01 -5.89
N THR A 101 12.61 3.18 -5.27
CA THR A 101 12.99 4.44 -5.90
C THR A 101 14.51 4.49 -6.10
N PRO A 102 15.03 4.43 -7.35
CA PRO A 102 16.47 4.29 -7.61
C PRO A 102 17.23 5.61 -7.58
N PHE A 103 16.52 6.74 -7.58
CA PHE A 103 17.11 8.08 -7.58
C PHE A 103 16.64 8.87 -6.37
N ILE A 104 17.42 9.91 -6.02
CA ILE A 104 17.05 10.88 -5.00
C ILE A 104 17.28 12.30 -5.54
N ALA A 105 16.41 13.24 -5.15
CA ALA A 105 16.66 14.66 -5.31
C ALA A 105 17.68 15.08 -4.25
N ASP A 106 18.83 15.52 -4.70
CA ASP A 106 19.90 16.00 -3.81
C ASP A 106 19.44 17.28 -3.11
N ILE A 107 19.45 17.29 -1.79
CA ILE A 107 18.88 18.38 -0.97
C ILE A 107 19.59 19.72 -1.16
N GLU A 108 20.88 19.71 -1.51
CA GLU A 108 21.66 20.96 -1.67
C GLU A 108 21.53 21.51 -3.09
N THR A 109 21.53 20.64 -4.09
CA THR A 109 21.59 21.07 -5.50
C THR A 109 20.23 20.97 -6.23
N GLY A 110 19.25 20.27 -5.65
CA GLY A 110 17.96 19.96 -6.28
C GLY A 110 18.05 19.01 -7.48
N LYS A 111 19.24 18.46 -7.78
CA LYS A 111 19.46 17.60 -8.94
C LYS A 111 19.21 16.13 -8.62
N ARG A 112 18.65 15.41 -9.59
CA ARG A 112 18.51 13.97 -9.50
C ARG A 112 19.87 13.27 -9.57
N ARG A 113 20.13 12.38 -8.64
CA ARG A 113 21.29 11.45 -8.63
C ARG A 113 20.88 10.06 -8.15
N ASN A 114 21.77 9.09 -8.32
CA ASN A 114 21.58 7.75 -7.78
C ASN A 114 21.46 7.78 -6.25
N THR A 115 20.57 6.96 -5.70
CA THR A 115 20.41 6.79 -4.25
C THR A 115 21.59 5.97 -3.71
N SER A 116 22.29 6.46 -2.69
CA SER A 116 23.31 5.73 -1.94
C SER A 116 22.71 5.03 -0.72
N ILE A 117 23.49 4.18 -0.07
CA ILE A 117 23.08 3.56 1.21
C ILE A 117 22.93 4.61 2.32
N THR A 118 23.75 5.64 2.32
CA THR A 118 23.64 6.76 3.28
C THR A 118 22.32 7.52 3.08
N ASP A 119 21.94 7.79 1.83
CA ASP A 119 20.65 8.43 1.54
C ASP A 119 19.48 7.57 2.03
N LEU A 120 19.53 6.26 1.85
CA LEU A 120 18.53 5.34 2.36
C LEU A 120 18.44 5.41 3.88
N GLU A 121 19.58 5.38 4.59
CA GLU A 121 19.61 5.47 6.05
C GLU A 121 19.08 6.82 6.56
N ASP A 122 19.45 7.94 5.91
CA ASP A 122 18.93 9.27 6.25
C ASP A 122 17.44 9.39 5.98
N TYR A 123 16.97 8.86 4.85
CA TYR A 123 15.56 8.83 4.51
C TYR A 123 14.73 8.06 5.55
N ILE A 124 15.23 6.92 6.01
CA ILE A 124 14.58 6.11 7.04
C ILE A 124 14.53 6.88 8.37
N ARG A 125 15.62 7.53 8.78
CA ARG A 125 15.67 8.32 10.02
C ARG A 125 14.69 9.49 10.02
N ILE A 126 14.58 10.20 8.89
CA ILE A 126 13.57 11.25 8.74
C ILE A 126 12.17 10.67 8.83
N ALA A 127 11.89 9.57 8.10
CA ALA A 127 10.58 8.91 8.12
C ALA A 127 10.21 8.38 9.52
N ASP A 128 11.18 7.88 10.29
CA ASP A 128 10.98 7.44 11.68
C ASP A 128 10.53 8.59 12.58
N ALA A 129 11.09 9.78 12.38
CA ALA A 129 10.78 10.99 13.15
C ALA A 129 9.40 11.60 12.80
N LEU A 130 8.85 11.34 11.62
CA LEU A 130 7.60 11.93 11.15
C LEU A 130 6.38 11.24 11.77
N PRO A 131 5.46 11.95 12.46
CA PRO A 131 4.40 11.35 13.25
C PRO A 131 3.35 10.59 12.44
N ASP A 132 3.05 11.03 11.22
CA ASP A 132 2.03 10.45 10.34
C ASP A 132 2.59 9.51 9.27
N THR A 133 3.87 9.15 9.35
CA THR A 133 4.49 8.05 8.61
C THR A 133 4.44 6.79 9.48
N ASP A 134 3.66 5.80 9.10
CA ASP A 134 3.34 4.66 9.96
C ASP A 134 4.18 3.41 9.66
N ILE A 135 4.55 3.20 8.38
CA ILE A 135 5.30 2.02 7.89
C ILE A 135 6.48 2.50 7.05
N ILE A 136 7.64 1.90 7.24
CA ILE A 136 8.85 2.27 6.53
C ILE A 136 9.14 1.28 5.40
N SER A 137 9.21 1.79 4.17
CA SER A 137 9.74 1.07 3.00
C SER A 137 11.15 1.55 2.69
N CYS A 138 11.89 0.85 1.83
CA CYS A 138 13.24 1.26 1.45
C CYS A 138 13.33 1.78 0.02
N LEU A 139 14.24 2.74 -0.18
CA LEU A 139 14.72 3.16 -1.49
C LEU A 139 15.65 2.07 -2.07
N THR A 140 15.82 2.03 -3.38
CA THR A 140 16.80 1.15 -4.03
C THR A 140 18.18 1.80 -4.02
N ALA A 141 18.99 1.50 -3.00
CA ALA A 141 20.36 2.01 -2.92
C ALA A 141 21.23 1.36 -3.99
N GLN A 142 21.97 2.20 -4.74
CA GLN A 142 22.85 1.77 -5.81
C GLN A 142 24.25 1.38 -5.28
N GLY A 143 24.99 0.58 -6.06
CA GLY A 143 26.37 0.18 -5.70
C GLY A 143 26.45 -1.01 -4.75
N ILE A 144 25.32 -1.63 -4.39
CA ILE A 144 25.27 -2.87 -3.61
C ILE A 144 25.24 -4.06 -4.59
N PRO A 145 26.01 -5.15 -4.36
CA PRO A 145 25.88 -6.36 -5.17
C PRO A 145 24.43 -6.87 -5.17
N GLU A 146 23.90 -7.17 -6.34
CA GLU A 146 22.48 -7.56 -6.54
C GLU A 146 22.01 -8.63 -5.56
N LYS A 147 22.77 -9.72 -5.39
CA LYS A 147 22.44 -10.80 -4.47
C LYS A 147 22.39 -10.42 -2.99
N ALA A 148 23.04 -9.32 -2.61
CA ALA A 148 23.06 -8.84 -1.23
C ALA A 148 22.11 -7.66 -0.98
N ALA A 149 21.49 -7.12 -2.05
CA ALA A 149 20.75 -5.87 -1.98
C ALA A 149 19.60 -5.94 -0.98
N GLY A 150 18.75 -6.96 -1.04
CA GLY A 150 17.62 -7.14 -0.15
C GLY A 150 18.05 -7.21 1.32
N ALA A 151 19.03 -8.05 1.64
CA ALA A 151 19.53 -8.20 3.02
C ALA A 151 20.16 -6.91 3.55
N VAL A 152 21.00 -6.21 2.75
CA VAL A 152 21.67 -4.96 3.13
C VAL A 152 20.66 -3.85 3.37
N GLN A 153 19.67 -3.69 2.47
CA GLN A 153 18.63 -2.68 2.60
C GLN A 153 17.70 -2.96 3.80
N THR A 154 17.35 -4.23 4.04
CA THR A 154 16.59 -4.63 5.23
C THR A 154 17.39 -4.37 6.51
N ALA A 155 18.70 -4.65 6.53
CA ALA A 155 19.55 -4.33 7.66
C ALA A 155 19.63 -2.82 7.92
N ALA A 156 19.65 -1.98 6.87
CA ALA A 156 19.56 -0.53 7.02
C ALA A 156 18.20 -0.12 7.63
N GLN A 157 17.09 -0.75 7.23
CA GLN A 157 15.78 -0.47 7.82
C GLN A 157 15.77 -0.79 9.33
N VAL A 158 16.08 -2.02 9.74
CA VAL A 158 15.99 -2.43 11.16
C VAL A 158 16.97 -1.68 12.07
N LYS A 159 18.04 -1.06 11.53
CA LYS A 159 18.99 -0.24 12.28
C LYS A 159 18.55 1.21 12.45
N ASN A 160 17.71 1.74 11.56
CA ASN A 160 17.41 3.18 11.49
C ASN A 160 15.95 3.53 11.79
N THR A 161 15.07 2.54 12.03
CA THR A 161 13.69 2.79 12.46
C THR A 161 13.22 1.80 13.50
N THR A 162 12.28 2.24 14.32
CA THR A 162 11.54 1.38 15.26
C THR A 162 10.12 1.08 14.79
N LYS A 163 9.71 1.63 13.66
CA LYS A 163 8.39 1.44 13.05
C LYS A 163 8.28 0.13 12.25
N PRO A 164 7.07 -0.36 11.99
CA PRO A 164 6.84 -1.53 11.13
C PRO A 164 7.39 -1.35 9.71
N LEU A 165 7.76 -2.46 9.07
CA LEU A 165 8.43 -2.44 7.78
C LEU A 165 7.54 -2.99 6.66
N ARG A 166 7.73 -2.44 5.46
CA ARG A 166 7.30 -2.99 4.18
C ARG A 166 8.52 -3.30 3.34
N ILE A 167 8.64 -4.53 2.85
CA ILE A 167 9.80 -4.98 2.11
C ILE A 167 9.35 -5.65 0.80
N CYS A 168 9.84 -5.17 -0.34
CA CYS A 168 9.67 -5.84 -1.62
C CYS A 168 10.63 -7.02 -1.73
N ILE A 169 10.15 -8.13 -2.25
CA ILE A 169 10.90 -9.36 -2.49
C ILE A 169 10.88 -9.70 -3.98
N HIS A 170 12.01 -10.18 -4.52
CA HIS A 170 12.17 -10.39 -5.96
C HIS A 170 12.52 -11.84 -6.29
N THR A 171 13.30 -12.54 -5.46
CA THR A 171 13.65 -13.94 -5.62
C THR A 171 13.43 -14.71 -4.32
N ALA A 172 13.33 -16.04 -4.40
CA ALA A 172 13.16 -16.89 -3.22
C ALA A 172 14.38 -16.82 -2.28
N ASP A 173 15.60 -16.80 -2.84
CA ASP A 173 16.83 -16.70 -2.05
C ASP A 173 16.89 -15.36 -1.29
N GLU A 174 16.62 -14.24 -1.98
CA GLU A 174 16.54 -12.92 -1.36
C GLU A 174 15.48 -12.89 -0.25
N THR A 175 14.32 -13.53 -0.47
CA THR A 175 13.25 -13.63 0.53
C THR A 175 13.74 -14.30 1.80
N ASN A 176 14.49 -15.41 1.67
CA ASN A 176 15.05 -16.14 2.82
C ASN A 176 16.09 -15.29 3.57
N ASP A 177 16.98 -14.62 2.86
CA ASP A 177 17.98 -13.72 3.46
C ASP A 177 17.32 -12.56 4.23
N ILE A 178 16.27 -11.97 3.68
CA ILE A 178 15.47 -10.92 4.33
C ILE A 178 14.85 -11.46 5.62
N VAL A 179 14.23 -12.64 5.59
CA VAL A 179 13.63 -13.28 6.76
C VAL A 179 14.67 -13.55 7.85
N ASP A 180 15.88 -13.96 7.48
CA ASP A 180 16.98 -14.18 8.43
C ASP A 180 17.46 -12.86 9.07
N VAL A 181 17.53 -11.76 8.32
CA VAL A 181 17.84 -10.42 8.87
C VAL A 181 16.74 -9.96 9.84
N LEU A 182 15.47 -10.12 9.49
CA LEU A 182 14.33 -9.76 10.37
C LEU A 182 14.31 -10.61 11.64
N ALA A 183 14.57 -11.91 11.53
CA ALA A 183 14.67 -12.82 12.67
C ALA A 183 15.82 -12.44 13.61
N ALA A 184 16.97 -12.08 13.06
CA ALA A 184 18.12 -11.60 13.82
C ALA A 184 17.80 -10.29 14.58
N ALA A 185 17.00 -9.39 14.00
CA ALA A 185 16.60 -8.13 14.62
C ALA A 185 15.73 -8.31 15.86
N VAL A 186 14.91 -9.38 15.91
CA VAL A 186 13.99 -9.68 17.03
C VAL A 186 14.47 -10.87 17.89
N GLY A 187 15.59 -11.49 17.53
CA GLY A 187 16.25 -12.55 18.29
C GLY A 187 16.05 -13.96 17.74
N SER A 188 14.92 -14.29 17.11
CA SER A 188 14.68 -15.59 16.47
C SER A 188 13.54 -15.56 15.47
N LYS A 189 13.42 -16.62 14.64
CA LYS A 189 12.27 -16.81 13.74
C LYS A 189 10.96 -17.00 14.50
N GLU A 190 10.98 -17.65 15.64
CA GLU A 190 9.82 -17.88 16.49
C GLU A 190 9.28 -16.55 17.04
N GLU A 191 10.14 -15.66 17.50
CA GLU A 191 9.73 -14.33 17.97
C GLU A 191 9.22 -13.47 16.81
N LEU A 192 9.84 -13.54 15.63
CA LEU A 192 9.37 -12.86 14.43
C LEU A 192 7.95 -13.28 14.03
N LEU A 193 7.63 -14.58 14.14
CA LEU A 193 6.29 -15.08 13.80
C LEU A 193 5.24 -14.76 14.85
N LYS A 194 5.61 -14.68 16.11
CA LYS A 194 4.68 -14.23 17.18
C LYS A 194 4.33 -12.75 17.05
N LYS A 195 5.32 -11.96 16.67
CA LYS A 195 5.20 -10.50 16.55
C LYS A 195 5.90 -10.02 15.27
N PRO A 196 5.27 -10.21 14.08
CA PRO A 196 5.88 -9.86 12.83
C PRO A 196 6.12 -8.33 12.74
N ILE A 197 7.37 -7.94 12.45
CA ILE A 197 7.77 -6.54 12.31
C ILE A 197 7.70 -6.04 10.87
N ALA A 198 7.39 -6.92 9.93
CA ALA A 198 7.32 -6.59 8.50
C ALA A 198 6.20 -7.38 7.81
N TYR A 199 5.77 -6.86 6.67
CA TYR A 199 5.14 -7.65 5.62
C TYR A 199 5.99 -7.62 4.36
N LEU A 200 5.94 -8.73 3.60
CA LEU A 200 6.72 -8.92 2.39
C LEU A 200 5.80 -8.78 1.18
N GLU A 201 6.23 -8.04 0.17
CA GLU A 201 5.39 -7.75 -0.99
C GLU A 201 6.08 -8.16 -2.29
N VAL A 202 5.34 -8.90 -3.13
CA VAL A 202 5.82 -9.43 -4.40
C VAL A 202 4.99 -8.91 -5.56
N SER A 203 5.66 -8.58 -6.68
CA SER A 203 5.03 -8.05 -7.89
C SER A 203 5.03 -9.08 -9.02
N PRO A 204 3.95 -9.83 -9.24
CA PRO A 204 3.76 -10.60 -10.48
C PRO A 204 3.73 -9.69 -11.71
N ILE A 205 3.98 -10.26 -12.87
CA ILE A 205 4.03 -9.52 -14.14
C ILE A 205 2.62 -9.49 -14.77
N SER A 206 2.19 -8.30 -15.17
CA SER A 206 0.95 -8.14 -15.96
C SER A 206 1.26 -8.19 -17.47
N PRO A 207 0.38 -8.79 -18.30
CA PRO A 207 -0.94 -9.33 -17.95
C PRO A 207 -0.89 -10.82 -17.59
N MET A 208 -1.49 -11.16 -16.46
CA MET A 208 -1.80 -12.54 -16.06
C MET A 208 -0.60 -13.49 -16.10
N ASP A 209 0.61 -13.04 -15.69
CA ASP A 209 1.86 -13.79 -15.75
C ASP A 209 2.60 -13.83 -14.40
N TYR A 210 2.85 -15.03 -13.92
CA TYR A 210 3.68 -15.30 -12.75
C TYR A 210 5.01 -15.88 -13.23
N ALA A 211 5.95 -14.98 -13.57
CA ALA A 211 7.32 -15.34 -13.92
C ALA A 211 8.00 -16.11 -12.78
N ALA A 212 9.09 -16.81 -13.07
CA ALA A 212 9.73 -17.73 -12.12
C ALA A 212 10.06 -17.06 -10.78
N ASP A 213 10.80 -15.95 -10.79
CA ASP A 213 11.27 -15.29 -9.57
C ASP A 213 10.14 -14.78 -8.66
N PRO A 214 9.16 -13.98 -9.14
CA PRO A 214 8.03 -13.57 -8.29
C PRO A 214 7.16 -14.76 -7.85
N ALA A 215 6.95 -15.77 -8.69
CA ALA A 215 6.21 -16.96 -8.32
C ALA A 215 6.89 -17.71 -7.16
N GLU A 216 8.20 -17.92 -7.23
CA GLU A 216 8.97 -18.60 -6.19
C GLU A 216 9.11 -17.74 -4.92
N SER A 217 9.13 -16.41 -5.04
CA SER A 217 9.08 -15.50 -3.89
C SER A 217 7.76 -15.61 -3.11
N ILE A 218 6.62 -15.81 -3.82
CA ILE A 218 5.33 -16.10 -3.16
C ILE A 218 5.46 -17.37 -2.31
N LEU A 219 6.01 -18.46 -2.87
CA LEU A 219 6.19 -19.71 -2.13
C LEU A 219 7.06 -19.51 -0.88
N ALA A 220 8.23 -18.87 -1.04
CA ALA A 220 9.15 -18.61 0.06
C ALA A 220 8.53 -17.75 1.17
N CYS A 221 7.75 -16.72 0.80
CA CYS A 221 7.04 -15.89 1.77
C CYS A 221 5.96 -16.69 2.53
N VAL A 222 5.15 -17.49 1.85
CA VAL A 222 4.14 -18.37 2.48
C VAL A 222 4.79 -19.39 3.42
N GLU A 223 5.90 -19.99 3.00
CA GLU A 223 6.69 -20.93 3.81
C GLU A 223 7.25 -20.24 5.07
N SER A 224 7.73 -19.01 4.96
CA SER A 224 8.23 -18.22 6.10
C SER A 224 7.16 -17.94 7.15
N GLY A 225 5.91 -17.78 6.74
CA GLY A 225 4.78 -17.44 7.62
C GLY A 225 4.58 -15.96 7.88
N LEU A 226 5.38 -15.08 7.28
CA LEU A 226 5.17 -13.63 7.32
C LEU A 226 3.99 -13.20 6.45
N PRO A 227 3.34 -12.06 6.73
CA PRO A 227 2.27 -11.53 5.90
C PRO A 227 2.76 -11.25 4.47
N LEU A 228 2.00 -11.75 3.49
CA LEU A 228 2.28 -11.63 2.06
C LEU A 228 1.42 -10.55 1.42
N GLY A 229 2.04 -9.53 0.81
CA GLY A 229 1.41 -8.59 -0.10
C GLY A 229 1.56 -9.03 -1.55
N ILE A 230 0.48 -8.97 -2.33
CA ILE A 230 0.50 -9.29 -3.77
C ILE A 230 0.18 -8.02 -4.54
N ILE A 231 1.17 -7.53 -5.30
CA ILE A 231 1.18 -6.19 -5.92
C ILE A 231 1.47 -6.23 -7.43
N PRO A 232 0.65 -6.84 -8.27
CA PRO A 232 0.80 -6.64 -9.72
C PRO A 232 0.58 -5.18 -10.08
N CYS A 233 1.21 -4.70 -11.15
CA CYS A 233 1.18 -3.30 -11.54
C CYS A 233 0.84 -3.14 -13.04
N PRO A 234 -0.38 -3.52 -13.48
CA PRO A 234 -0.76 -3.31 -14.88
C PRO A 234 -0.82 -1.84 -15.23
N MET A 235 -0.38 -1.55 -16.44
CA MET A 235 -0.43 -0.22 -17.03
C MET A 235 -1.53 -0.18 -18.09
N MET A 236 -2.58 0.60 -17.84
CA MET A 236 -3.69 0.78 -18.77
C MET A 236 -3.18 1.21 -20.14
N GLY A 237 -3.62 0.54 -21.20
CA GLY A 237 -3.20 0.78 -22.57
C GLY A 237 -1.87 0.14 -22.97
N ALA A 238 -1.17 -0.52 -22.03
CA ALA A 238 0.06 -1.26 -22.32
C ALA A 238 -0.02 -2.71 -21.80
N THR A 239 0.14 -2.93 -20.51
CA THR A 239 0.07 -4.26 -19.89
C THR A 239 -1.28 -4.56 -19.24
N GLY A 240 -2.25 -3.65 -19.38
CA GLY A 240 -3.65 -3.81 -19.00
C GLY A 240 -4.59 -3.23 -20.06
N PRO A 241 -5.88 -3.62 -20.04
CA PRO A 241 -6.89 -3.02 -20.91
C PRO A 241 -6.94 -1.49 -20.76
N MET A 242 -7.29 -0.76 -21.84
CA MET A 242 -7.37 0.70 -21.79
C MET A 242 -8.52 1.21 -20.92
N THR A 243 -9.54 0.40 -20.67
CA THR A 243 -10.63 0.78 -19.77
C THR A 243 -10.20 0.62 -18.32
N LEU A 244 -10.43 1.64 -17.49
CA LEU A 244 -10.08 1.65 -16.07
C LEU A 244 -10.62 0.40 -15.35
N ILE A 245 -11.91 0.13 -15.48
CA ILE A 245 -12.56 -1.04 -14.85
C ILE A 245 -11.98 -2.35 -15.40
N GLY A 246 -11.69 -2.45 -16.69
CA GLY A 246 -11.07 -3.65 -17.28
C GLY A 246 -9.68 -3.93 -16.67
N SER A 247 -8.86 -2.91 -16.47
CA SER A 247 -7.56 -3.04 -15.80
C SER A 247 -7.71 -3.40 -14.33
N VAL A 248 -8.67 -2.81 -13.61
CA VAL A 248 -8.98 -3.17 -12.22
C VAL A 248 -9.43 -4.62 -12.10
N VAL A 249 -10.30 -5.10 -12.98
CA VAL A 249 -10.82 -6.49 -12.99
C VAL A 249 -9.70 -7.50 -13.29
N MET A 250 -8.86 -7.22 -14.30
CA MET A 250 -7.72 -8.08 -14.62
C MET A 250 -6.71 -8.13 -13.47
N HIS A 251 -6.34 -6.99 -12.96
CA HIS A 251 -5.44 -6.84 -11.82
C HIS A 251 -5.96 -7.60 -10.57
N ASN A 252 -7.27 -7.49 -10.30
CA ASN A 252 -7.89 -8.23 -9.20
C ASN A 252 -7.80 -9.75 -9.40
N ALA A 253 -7.95 -10.23 -10.64
CA ALA A 253 -7.74 -11.65 -10.96
C ALA A 253 -6.29 -12.09 -10.68
N GLU A 254 -5.30 -11.27 -11.02
CA GLU A 254 -3.89 -11.53 -10.70
C GLU A 254 -3.67 -11.65 -9.18
N ILE A 255 -4.24 -10.74 -8.39
CA ILE A 255 -4.13 -10.80 -6.92
C ILE A 255 -4.85 -12.04 -6.36
N LEU A 256 -6.08 -12.31 -6.80
CA LEU A 256 -6.86 -13.47 -6.34
C LEU A 256 -6.12 -14.78 -6.59
N ALA A 257 -5.42 -14.93 -7.71
CA ALA A 257 -4.61 -16.12 -7.99
C ALA A 257 -3.58 -16.38 -6.89
N GLY A 258 -2.83 -15.36 -6.48
CA GLY A 258 -1.85 -15.48 -5.40
C GLY A 258 -2.49 -15.74 -4.04
N VAL A 259 -3.65 -15.12 -3.76
CA VAL A 259 -4.43 -15.41 -2.55
C VAL A 259 -4.84 -16.89 -2.50
N VAL A 260 -5.32 -17.44 -3.62
CA VAL A 260 -5.71 -18.85 -3.70
C VAL A 260 -4.53 -19.77 -3.46
N VAL A 261 -3.40 -19.54 -4.13
CA VAL A 261 -2.19 -20.36 -3.94
C VAL A 261 -1.72 -20.30 -2.49
N ALA A 262 -1.64 -19.10 -1.89
CA ALA A 262 -1.21 -18.92 -0.52
C ALA A 262 -2.13 -19.67 0.47
N GLN A 263 -3.45 -19.59 0.29
CA GLN A 263 -4.40 -20.25 1.19
C GLN A 263 -4.48 -21.77 0.98
N LEU A 264 -4.24 -22.28 -0.22
CA LEU A 264 -4.17 -23.72 -0.47
C LEU A 264 -2.88 -24.34 0.07
N MET A 265 -1.75 -23.61 0.01
CA MET A 265 -0.48 -24.05 0.62
C MET A 265 -0.51 -24.00 2.15
N LYS A 266 -1.03 -22.89 2.70
CA LYS A 266 -1.03 -22.63 4.15
C LYS A 266 -2.32 -21.92 4.54
N PRO A 267 -3.39 -22.67 4.85
CA PRO A 267 -4.64 -22.08 5.28
C PRO A 267 -4.45 -21.14 6.48
N GLY A 268 -5.00 -19.93 6.40
CA GLY A 268 -4.83 -18.91 7.41
C GLY A 268 -3.54 -18.07 7.26
N CYS A 269 -2.75 -18.23 6.19
CA CYS A 269 -1.65 -17.34 5.87
C CYS A 269 -2.16 -15.89 5.72
N PRO A 270 -1.59 -14.90 6.44
CA PRO A 270 -2.00 -13.51 6.28
C PRO A 270 -1.64 -12.98 4.89
N VAL A 271 -2.64 -12.50 4.15
CA VAL A 271 -2.44 -11.92 2.81
C VAL A 271 -3.02 -10.52 2.75
N ILE A 272 -2.29 -9.60 2.14
CA ILE A 272 -2.66 -8.22 1.86
C ILE A 272 -2.89 -8.10 0.35
N MET A 273 -4.07 -7.66 -0.04
CA MET A 273 -4.34 -7.31 -1.42
C MET A 273 -3.78 -5.91 -1.69
N SER A 274 -2.80 -5.81 -2.60
CA SER A 274 -2.05 -4.58 -2.84
C SER A 274 -2.30 -4.01 -4.25
N PRO A 275 -3.53 -3.56 -4.57
CA PRO A 275 -3.83 -3.08 -5.91
C PRO A 275 -3.03 -1.84 -6.33
N ARG A 276 -2.45 -1.92 -7.54
CA ARG A 276 -1.69 -0.86 -8.21
C ARG A 276 -2.02 -0.86 -9.70
N VAL A 277 -2.89 0.04 -10.13
CA VAL A 277 -3.19 0.23 -11.57
C VAL A 277 -2.64 1.59 -11.99
N THR A 278 -1.75 1.59 -12.95
CA THR A 278 -1.20 2.82 -13.55
C THR A 278 -1.73 2.96 -14.98
N PHE A 279 -1.29 3.97 -15.69
CA PHE A 279 -1.60 4.07 -17.11
C PHE A 279 -0.43 4.66 -17.91
N MET A 280 -0.42 4.39 -19.21
CA MET A 280 0.59 4.93 -20.09
C MET A 280 0.11 6.24 -20.69
N ASP A 281 0.92 7.28 -20.55
CA ASP A 281 0.75 8.48 -21.39
C ASP A 281 1.10 8.14 -22.82
N MET A 282 0.07 8.07 -23.69
CA MET A 282 0.23 7.70 -25.10
C MET A 282 1.08 8.67 -25.91
N LYS A 283 1.33 9.89 -25.39
CA LYS A 283 2.17 10.88 -26.04
C LYS A 283 3.65 10.68 -25.75
N THR A 284 3.98 10.30 -24.52
CA THR A 284 5.37 10.20 -24.04
C THR A 284 5.83 8.76 -23.82
N ALA A 285 4.90 7.79 -23.86
CA ALA A 285 5.10 6.38 -23.48
C ALA A 285 5.58 6.19 -22.04
N MET A 286 5.39 7.19 -21.17
CA MET A 286 5.75 7.11 -19.75
C MET A 286 4.62 6.50 -18.93
N GLY A 287 4.98 5.67 -17.98
CA GLY A 287 4.05 5.23 -16.92
C GLY A 287 3.73 6.38 -15.99
N LEU A 288 2.45 6.68 -15.82
CA LEU A 288 1.99 7.76 -14.95
C LEU A 288 1.43 7.19 -13.65
N TRP A 289 1.99 7.67 -12.53
CA TRP A 289 1.60 7.29 -11.17
C TRP A 289 0.88 8.42 -10.42
N ALA A 290 0.40 9.42 -11.13
CA ALA A 290 -0.09 10.65 -10.52
C ALA A 290 -1.35 11.22 -11.16
N ALA A 291 -1.88 10.61 -12.21
CA ALA A 291 -3.06 11.14 -12.86
C ALA A 291 -4.35 10.82 -12.08
N PRO A 292 -5.44 11.56 -12.35
CA PRO A 292 -6.73 11.34 -11.71
C PRO A 292 -7.24 9.90 -11.83
N GLU A 293 -7.00 9.26 -12.95
CA GLU A 293 -7.39 7.88 -13.23
C GLU A 293 -6.75 6.88 -12.26
N MET A 294 -5.56 7.19 -11.74
CA MET A 294 -4.91 6.35 -10.75
C MET A 294 -5.66 6.38 -9.41
N GLY A 295 -6.04 7.57 -8.93
CA GLY A 295 -6.87 7.72 -7.74
C GLY A 295 -8.22 7.02 -7.86
N LEU A 296 -8.85 7.11 -9.05
CA LEU A 296 -10.11 6.43 -9.35
C LEU A 296 -9.95 4.90 -9.43
N ALA A 297 -8.87 4.40 -10.05
CA ALA A 297 -8.56 2.97 -10.09
C ALA A 297 -8.27 2.43 -8.69
N ALA A 298 -7.53 3.18 -7.86
CA ALA A 298 -7.29 2.86 -6.46
C ALA A 298 -8.60 2.79 -5.67
N ALA A 299 -9.54 3.72 -5.90
CA ALA A 299 -10.86 3.73 -5.27
C ALA A 299 -11.69 2.50 -5.66
N ALA A 300 -11.78 2.20 -6.96
CA ALA A 300 -12.51 1.02 -7.45
C ALA A 300 -11.91 -0.28 -6.89
N SER A 301 -10.58 -0.38 -6.89
CA SER A 301 -9.86 -1.54 -6.34
C SER A 301 -10.05 -1.67 -4.82
N ALA A 302 -9.95 -0.57 -4.09
CA ALA A 302 -10.18 -0.54 -2.64
C ALA A 302 -11.59 -1.01 -2.29
N GLN A 303 -12.61 -0.55 -3.04
CA GLN A 303 -13.99 -0.98 -2.83
C GLN A 303 -14.17 -2.48 -3.11
N LEU A 304 -13.48 -3.02 -4.11
CA LEU A 304 -13.50 -4.45 -4.43
C LEU A 304 -12.81 -5.28 -3.32
N VAL A 305 -11.67 -4.82 -2.79
CA VAL A 305 -11.02 -5.48 -1.65
C VAL A 305 -11.86 -5.38 -0.38
N ARG A 306 -12.55 -4.26 -0.18
CA ARG A 306 -13.52 -4.08 0.91
C ARG A 306 -14.70 -5.06 0.79
N TYR A 307 -15.19 -5.32 -0.41
CA TYR A 307 -16.23 -6.32 -0.67
C TYR A 307 -15.78 -7.72 -0.21
N TYR A 308 -14.50 -8.08 -0.38
CA TYR A 308 -13.92 -9.33 0.14
C TYR A 308 -13.65 -9.28 1.65
N ASN A 309 -13.79 -8.13 2.29
CA ASN A 309 -13.38 -7.86 3.66
C ASN A 309 -11.91 -8.24 3.92
N MET A 310 -11.04 -8.03 2.94
CA MET A 310 -9.61 -8.34 3.00
C MET A 310 -8.78 -7.10 3.40
N PRO A 311 -7.60 -7.30 4.01
CA PRO A 311 -6.61 -6.25 4.20
C PRO A 311 -6.12 -5.68 2.87
N SER A 312 -5.89 -4.35 2.83
CA SER A 312 -5.55 -3.65 1.60
C SER A 312 -4.47 -2.58 1.75
N THR A 313 -3.64 -2.44 0.71
CA THR A 313 -2.78 -1.27 0.52
C THR A 313 -2.87 -0.77 -0.90
N VAL A 314 -2.87 0.56 -1.09
CA VAL A 314 -2.89 1.19 -2.42
C VAL A 314 -1.78 2.23 -2.54
N THR A 315 -1.43 2.63 -3.76
CA THR A 315 -0.56 3.79 -3.98
C THR A 315 -1.38 5.07 -3.90
N GLY A 316 -0.83 6.11 -3.27
CA GLY A 316 -1.47 7.43 -3.13
C GLY A 316 -0.50 8.58 -3.34
N PHE A 317 0.34 8.88 -2.43
CA PHE A 317 1.23 10.06 -2.37
C PHE A 317 2.14 10.32 -3.58
N SER A 318 2.02 9.56 -4.65
CA SER A 318 2.81 9.72 -5.88
C SER A 318 2.40 10.97 -6.67
N CYS A 319 3.37 11.58 -7.33
CA CYS A 319 3.19 12.72 -8.20
C CYS A 319 4.07 12.63 -9.46
N ALA A 320 3.67 13.31 -10.52
CA ALA A 320 4.47 13.44 -11.75
C ALA A 320 5.43 14.63 -11.70
N SER A 321 5.30 15.52 -10.72
CA SER A 321 6.22 16.64 -10.54
C SER A 321 7.65 16.16 -10.25
N LYS A 322 8.64 16.95 -10.70
CA LYS A 322 10.07 16.68 -10.53
C LYS A 322 10.65 17.40 -9.31
N VAL A 323 9.86 18.25 -8.68
CA VAL A 323 10.21 19.05 -7.50
C VAL A 323 9.03 19.08 -6.53
N THR A 324 9.30 19.45 -5.28
CA THR A 324 8.27 19.61 -4.26
C THR A 324 7.57 20.96 -4.44
N ASP A 325 6.53 21.00 -5.28
CA ASP A 325 5.78 22.18 -5.67
C ASP A 325 4.26 22.00 -5.53
N ALA A 326 3.49 22.93 -6.02
CA ALA A 326 2.03 22.86 -5.99
C ALA A 326 1.49 21.63 -6.73
N GLN A 327 2.10 21.22 -7.86
CA GLN A 327 1.72 20.03 -8.59
C GLN A 327 1.92 18.78 -7.72
N ALA A 328 3.07 18.66 -7.08
CA ALA A 328 3.36 17.55 -6.17
C ALA A 328 2.32 17.46 -5.03
N ALA A 329 1.91 18.62 -4.49
CA ALA A 329 0.94 18.67 -3.39
C ALA A 329 -0.47 18.24 -3.81
N PHE A 330 -1.03 18.80 -4.90
CA PHE A 330 -2.41 18.48 -5.29
C PHE A 330 -2.55 17.07 -5.85
N GLU A 331 -1.56 16.56 -6.61
CA GLU A 331 -1.57 15.18 -7.11
C GLU A 331 -1.51 14.18 -5.95
N SER A 332 -0.63 14.40 -4.98
CA SER A 332 -0.52 13.55 -3.80
C SER A 332 -1.78 13.56 -2.95
N LEU A 333 -2.33 14.75 -2.68
CA LEU A 333 -3.56 14.86 -1.89
C LEU A 333 -4.73 14.14 -2.58
N TYR A 334 -4.92 14.36 -3.89
CA TYR A 334 -6.01 13.74 -4.64
C TYR A 334 -5.90 12.21 -4.63
N ASN A 335 -4.73 11.68 -4.99
CA ASN A 335 -4.51 10.24 -5.10
C ASN A 335 -4.52 9.52 -3.73
N THR A 336 -4.30 10.24 -2.63
CA THR A 336 -4.36 9.69 -1.27
C THR A 336 -5.76 9.77 -0.69
N LEU A 337 -6.42 10.92 -0.80
CA LEU A 337 -7.72 11.17 -0.15
C LEU A 337 -8.83 10.27 -0.71
N ILE A 338 -8.89 10.11 -2.04
CA ILE A 338 -9.97 9.34 -2.68
C ILE A 338 -10.01 7.88 -2.20
N PRO A 339 -8.94 7.08 -2.30
CA PRO A 339 -8.98 5.71 -1.79
C PRO A 339 -9.09 5.63 -0.26
N ALA A 340 -8.55 6.60 0.49
CA ALA A 340 -8.72 6.65 1.94
C ALA A 340 -10.20 6.80 2.34
N MET A 341 -10.97 7.63 1.63
CA MET A 341 -12.42 7.79 1.85
C MET A 341 -13.22 6.55 1.48
N VAL A 342 -12.73 5.71 0.57
CA VAL A 342 -13.33 4.42 0.22
C VAL A 342 -13.10 3.38 1.33
N GLY A 343 -12.05 3.54 2.11
CA GLY A 343 -11.72 2.66 3.23
C GLY A 343 -10.65 1.63 2.87
N VAL A 344 -9.39 2.05 2.89
CA VAL A 344 -8.19 1.20 2.77
C VAL A 344 -7.47 1.14 4.11
N ASP A 345 -6.66 0.08 4.32
CA ASP A 345 -5.83 0.01 5.52
C ASP A 345 -4.59 0.87 5.39
N VAL A 346 -3.95 0.87 4.23
CA VAL A 346 -2.70 1.59 3.99
C VAL A 346 -2.72 2.31 2.65
N VAL A 347 -2.22 3.56 2.63
CA VAL A 347 -1.93 4.32 1.42
C VAL A 347 -0.43 4.60 1.37
N GLY A 348 0.21 4.34 0.26
CA GLY A 348 1.67 4.38 0.19
C GLY A 348 2.27 5.30 -0.86
N ALA A 349 3.59 5.24 -0.93
CA ALA A 349 4.49 5.99 -1.81
C ALA A 349 4.81 7.43 -1.36
N SER A 350 4.67 7.76 -0.05
CA SER A 350 5.04 9.09 0.45
C SER A 350 6.55 9.36 0.27
N GLY A 351 6.90 10.60 -0.03
CA GLY A 351 8.26 11.05 -0.28
C GLY A 351 8.77 10.78 -1.69
N SER A 352 7.87 10.52 -2.68
CA SER A 352 8.27 10.28 -4.06
C SER A 352 7.88 11.40 -5.01
N LEU A 353 8.74 11.66 -5.98
CA LEU A 353 8.59 12.56 -7.12
C LEU A 353 8.74 11.76 -8.43
N ASP A 354 8.46 12.40 -9.56
CA ASP A 354 8.70 11.85 -10.91
C ASP A 354 8.14 10.45 -11.13
N ASN A 355 6.85 10.25 -10.80
CA ASN A 355 6.18 8.96 -10.97
C ASN A 355 6.86 7.81 -10.18
N VAL A 356 7.21 8.06 -8.91
CA VAL A 356 7.87 7.12 -8.00
C VAL A 356 9.33 6.77 -8.40
N LEU A 357 9.96 7.56 -9.27
CA LEU A 357 11.35 7.33 -9.69
C LEU A 357 12.36 8.07 -8.80
N VAL A 358 11.99 9.18 -8.18
CA VAL A 358 12.88 10.04 -7.42
C VAL A 358 12.36 10.19 -5.99
N ALA A 359 13.17 9.84 -4.99
CA ALA A 359 12.89 10.16 -3.59
C ALA A 359 13.25 11.62 -3.29
N SER A 360 12.55 12.23 -2.32
CA SER A 360 12.89 13.59 -1.81
C SER A 360 12.59 13.65 -0.32
N PHE A 361 13.51 14.21 0.42
CA PHE A 361 13.36 14.47 1.85
C PHE A 361 12.27 15.51 2.12
N GLU A 362 12.25 16.60 1.35
CA GLU A 362 11.23 17.65 1.45
C GLU A 362 9.83 17.12 1.11
N LYS A 363 9.76 16.29 0.06
CA LYS A 363 8.48 15.67 -0.32
C LYS A 363 7.96 14.72 0.77
N LEU A 364 8.84 14.00 1.46
CA LEU A 364 8.49 13.12 2.56
C LEU A 364 7.85 13.91 3.72
N VAL A 365 8.41 15.10 4.04
CA VAL A 365 7.85 15.99 5.06
C VAL A 365 6.50 16.57 4.62
N LEU A 366 6.38 17.01 3.36
CA LEU A 366 5.10 17.45 2.80
C LEU A 366 4.03 16.35 2.85
N ASP A 367 4.38 15.12 2.49
CA ASP A 367 3.44 14.01 2.49
C ASP A 367 3.01 13.59 3.90
N ASN A 368 3.83 13.81 4.91
CA ASN A 368 3.42 13.65 6.31
C ASN A 368 2.29 14.62 6.67
N GLU A 369 2.36 15.88 6.22
CA GLU A 369 1.27 16.84 6.40
C GLU A 369 -0.01 16.40 5.67
N ILE A 370 0.13 15.93 4.42
CA ILE A 370 -0.99 15.38 3.64
C ILE A 370 -1.59 14.16 4.35
N ALA A 371 -0.78 13.27 4.91
CA ALA A 371 -1.25 12.10 5.66
C ALA A 371 -2.08 12.53 6.89
N SER A 372 -1.60 13.50 7.65
CA SER A 372 -2.32 14.08 8.79
C SER A 372 -3.68 14.67 8.39
N LEU A 373 -3.71 15.44 7.29
CA LEU A 373 -4.94 16.02 6.74
C LEU A 373 -5.93 14.93 6.31
N VAL A 374 -5.46 13.91 5.61
CA VAL A 374 -6.28 12.78 5.16
C VAL A 374 -6.83 12.00 6.35
N LYS A 375 -6.00 11.69 7.36
CA LYS A 375 -6.44 11.03 8.60
C LYS A 375 -7.55 11.83 9.29
N ARG A 376 -7.45 13.19 9.35
CA ARG A 376 -8.51 14.04 9.88
C ARG A 376 -9.80 13.95 9.04
N ALA A 377 -9.68 13.98 7.72
CA ALA A 377 -10.83 13.92 6.81
C ALA A 377 -11.62 12.61 6.93
N ILE A 378 -10.94 11.46 7.06
CA ILE A 378 -11.58 10.14 7.16
C ILE A 378 -12.08 9.80 8.57
N LYS A 379 -11.59 10.49 9.61
CA LYS A 379 -12.05 10.32 11.00
C LYS A 379 -13.57 10.42 11.10
N GLY A 380 -14.17 11.29 10.27
CA GLY A 380 -15.60 11.58 10.30
C GLY A 380 -15.98 12.41 11.52
N GLU A 381 -17.29 12.67 11.67
CA GLU A 381 -17.84 13.44 12.76
C GLU A 381 -18.77 12.59 13.63
N ILE A 382 -18.79 12.85 14.93
CA ILE A 382 -19.74 12.25 15.85
C ILE A 382 -20.97 13.14 15.87
N VAL A 383 -22.15 12.57 15.63
CA VAL A 383 -23.42 13.30 15.69
C VAL A 383 -24.23 12.81 16.89
N ASN A 384 -24.37 13.65 17.91
CA ASN A 384 -25.14 13.41 19.11
C ASN A 384 -25.66 14.74 19.69
N ASP A 385 -26.33 14.72 20.82
CA ASP A 385 -26.93 15.93 21.44
C ASP A 385 -25.84 16.94 21.83
N ASP A 386 -24.68 16.52 22.29
CA ASP A 386 -23.55 17.38 22.65
C ASP A 386 -22.96 18.06 21.41
N THR A 387 -22.63 17.30 20.37
CA THR A 387 -22.05 17.87 19.13
C THR A 387 -23.07 18.66 18.29
N CYS A 388 -24.38 18.44 18.47
CA CYS A 388 -25.44 19.28 17.88
C CYS A 388 -25.56 20.61 18.57
N ALA A 389 -25.05 20.79 19.78
CA ALA A 389 -24.88 22.04 20.52
C ALA A 389 -26.15 22.90 20.69
N VAL A 390 -27.32 22.29 20.81
CA VAL A 390 -28.61 23.04 20.91
C VAL A 390 -28.62 23.93 22.15
N THR A 391 -28.25 23.39 23.33
CA THR A 391 -28.19 24.17 24.58
C THR A 391 -27.11 25.25 24.54
N PRO A 392 -25.83 24.95 24.12
CA PRO A 392 -24.83 26.01 23.96
C PRO A 392 -25.26 27.18 23.06
N VAL A 393 -26.01 26.89 21.99
CA VAL A 393 -26.56 27.97 21.12
C VAL A 393 -27.60 28.81 21.87
N ALA A 394 -28.52 28.20 22.61
CA ALA A 394 -29.51 28.93 23.40
C ALA A 394 -28.81 29.80 24.47
N ASP A 395 -27.84 29.27 25.20
CA ASP A 395 -27.09 29.97 26.24
C ASP A 395 -26.42 31.25 25.71
N VAL A 396 -25.75 31.17 24.57
CA VAL A 396 -25.07 32.32 23.94
C VAL A 396 -26.08 33.35 23.42
N VAL A 397 -27.19 32.90 22.85
CA VAL A 397 -28.23 33.80 22.33
C VAL A 397 -28.96 34.53 23.48
N ASP A 398 -29.33 33.81 24.54
CA ASP A 398 -30.06 34.34 25.67
C ASP A 398 -29.21 35.27 26.57
N SER A 399 -27.90 34.99 26.68
CA SER A 399 -26.95 35.85 27.40
C SER A 399 -26.64 37.15 26.67
N GLY A 400 -26.86 37.21 25.35
CA GLY A 400 -26.54 38.37 24.52
C GLY A 400 -25.04 38.54 24.26
N GLU A 401 -24.18 37.55 24.59
CA GLU A 401 -22.70 37.59 24.35
C GLU A 401 -22.33 37.61 22.85
N GLY A 402 -23.18 37.00 22.00
CA GLY A 402 -23.02 37.04 20.54
C GLY A 402 -21.83 36.29 19.97
N ASN A 403 -21.09 35.51 20.78
CA ASN A 403 -19.97 34.67 20.36
C ASN A 403 -19.76 33.50 21.31
N PHE A 404 -19.04 32.46 20.84
CA PHE A 404 -18.73 31.25 21.60
C PHE A 404 -17.31 31.22 22.17
N LEU A 405 -16.51 32.29 22.08
CA LEU A 405 -15.06 32.26 22.38
C LEU A 405 -14.76 31.82 23.82
N GLY A 406 -15.57 32.27 24.79
CA GLY A 406 -15.43 31.90 26.21
C GLY A 406 -16.34 30.75 26.65
N HIS A 407 -17.19 30.24 25.79
CA HIS A 407 -18.18 29.23 26.17
C HIS A 407 -17.54 27.88 26.46
N GLU A 408 -18.03 27.12 27.44
CA GLU A 408 -17.50 25.83 27.87
C GLU A 408 -17.45 24.81 26.70
N HIS A 409 -18.46 24.82 25.83
CA HIS A 409 -18.48 23.96 24.64
C HIS A 409 -17.26 24.18 23.73
N THR A 410 -16.86 25.44 23.49
CA THR A 410 -15.65 25.76 22.70
C THR A 410 -14.41 25.25 23.40
N LEU A 411 -14.25 25.43 24.70
CA LEU A 411 -13.10 25.00 25.47
C LEU A 411 -12.97 23.47 25.48
N THR A 412 -14.10 22.78 25.55
CA THR A 412 -14.16 21.31 25.57
C THR A 412 -13.79 20.73 24.21
N HIS A 413 -14.30 21.29 23.11
CA HIS A 413 -14.18 20.70 21.77
C HIS A 413 -13.02 21.24 20.93
N LEU A 414 -12.43 22.39 21.28
CA LEU A 414 -11.42 23.09 20.46
C LEU A 414 -10.31 22.15 19.96
N ARG A 415 -9.77 21.28 20.82
CA ARG A 415 -8.63 20.41 20.46
C ARG A 415 -9.04 19.15 19.72
N SER A 416 -10.28 18.68 19.88
CA SER A 416 -10.78 17.47 19.21
C SER A 416 -11.31 17.75 17.82
N GLU A 417 -11.86 18.95 17.60
CA GLU A 417 -12.50 19.36 16.35
C GLU A 417 -11.54 19.97 15.35
N LEU A 418 -10.57 20.75 15.82
CA LEU A 418 -9.64 21.44 14.92
C LEU A 418 -8.40 20.57 14.62
N TRP A 419 -8.14 20.38 13.33
CA TRP A 419 -6.87 19.84 12.87
C TRP A 419 -5.76 20.88 13.06
N THR A 420 -4.65 20.48 13.68
CA THR A 420 -3.48 21.32 13.86
C THR A 420 -2.43 20.96 12.82
N PRO A 421 -2.03 21.88 11.92
CA PRO A 421 -1.03 21.61 10.92
C PRO A 421 0.37 21.44 11.55
N PHE A 422 1.22 20.66 10.88
CA PHE A 422 2.63 20.51 11.19
C PHE A 422 3.49 21.55 10.44
N MET A 423 3.12 21.85 9.18
CA MET A 423 3.85 22.75 8.29
C MET A 423 3.05 23.98 7.87
N SER A 424 1.72 23.85 7.74
CA SER A 424 0.91 24.93 7.16
C SER A 424 0.83 26.13 8.09
N ASP A 425 1.20 27.28 7.58
CA ASP A 425 1.08 28.55 8.28
C ASP A 425 -0.38 29.03 8.37
N ARG A 426 -0.78 29.56 9.51
CA ARG A 426 -2.09 30.14 9.80
C ARG A 426 -1.99 31.54 10.42
N ASP A 427 -0.82 32.14 10.40
CA ASP A 427 -0.62 33.49 10.94
C ASP A 427 -1.31 34.52 10.04
N ILE A 428 -1.48 35.71 10.57
CA ILE A 428 -1.95 36.85 9.78
C ILE A 428 -0.84 37.31 8.84
N TYR A 429 -1.21 37.91 7.72
CA TYR A 429 -0.27 38.32 6.66
C TYR A 429 0.85 39.21 7.17
N GLU A 430 0.56 40.08 8.15
CA GLU A 430 1.52 41.02 8.74
C GLU A 430 2.60 40.34 9.58
N ASN A 431 2.37 39.11 10.05
CA ASN A 431 3.34 38.34 10.82
C ASN A 431 4.10 37.34 9.98
N TRP A 432 3.53 36.97 8.82
CA TRP A 432 4.13 36.05 7.86
C TRP A 432 5.22 36.74 7.06
#